data_8f365df9a4db24de282ea8fee92efec4
#
_entry.id   8f365df9a4db24de282ea8fee92efec4
#
_cell.length_a   1.000
_cell.length_b   1.000
_cell.length_c   1.000
_cell.angle_alpha   90.00
_cell.angle_beta   90.00
_cell.angle_gamma   90.00
#
_symmetry.space_group_name_H-M   'P 1'
#
loop_
_entity.id
_entity.type
_entity.pdbx_description
1 polymer ?
#
loop_
_entity_poly.entity_id
_entity_poly.type
_entity_poly.pdbx_seq_one_letter_code
_entity_poly.pdbx_strand_id
1 'polypeptide(L)'
;MSPKIATADTVDLDTLLQFVRPRHHMVLTTFRADGSLQSSPVTGGVDEHGRLVISSYPQRAKSVNIRRTPRASVVVLSEEFNGAYVQIDGPAEVIELPDAVEPLVDYFRAVAGEHPDWDEYREAMVKQGKCLIRVTPQRWGPVATGGFPPS
;
A
#
# COMPACT_ATOMS: atom_id res chain seq x y z
N MET A 1 -8.13 -21.77 -28.87
CA MET A 1 -8.05 -20.87 -27.69
C MET A 1 -6.94 -19.87 -27.92
N SER A 2 -7.28 -18.61 -27.78
CA SER A 2 -6.26 -17.56 -27.94
C SER A 2 -5.28 -17.57 -26.78
N PRO A 3 -3.99 -17.37 -27.02
CA PRO A 3 -3.03 -17.21 -25.95
C PRO A 3 -3.37 -15.95 -25.14
N LYS A 4 -3.07 -15.98 -23.85
CA LYS A 4 -3.17 -14.80 -23.01
C LYS A 4 -2.05 -13.84 -23.42
N ILE A 5 -2.43 -12.63 -23.76
CA ILE A 5 -1.51 -11.59 -24.20
C ILE A 5 -1.28 -10.64 -23.02
N ALA A 6 -0.05 -10.17 -22.89
CA ALA A 6 0.26 -9.12 -21.94
C ALA A 6 -0.59 -7.88 -22.27
N THR A 7 -1.15 -7.26 -21.23
CA THR A 7 -1.97 -6.04 -21.36
C THR A 7 -1.36 -4.93 -20.53
N ALA A 8 -1.59 -3.70 -20.96
CA ALA A 8 -1.14 -2.52 -20.24
C ALA A 8 -2.11 -1.37 -20.53
N ASP A 9 -2.97 -1.07 -19.58
CA ASP A 9 -4.01 -0.06 -19.72
C ASP A 9 -3.68 1.17 -18.89
N THR A 10 -3.42 2.29 -19.56
CA THR A 10 -3.24 3.58 -18.87
C THR A 10 -4.56 4.01 -18.26
N VAL A 11 -4.54 4.37 -16.98
CA VAL A 11 -5.74 4.72 -16.22
C VAL A 11 -5.58 6.07 -15.52
N ASP A 12 -6.70 6.75 -15.31
CA ASP A 12 -6.74 7.96 -14.49
C ASP A 12 -6.77 7.60 -12.99
N LEU A 13 -6.73 8.60 -12.13
CA LEU A 13 -6.70 8.38 -10.68
C LEU A 13 -7.92 7.61 -10.18
N ASP A 14 -9.11 7.98 -10.63
CA ASP A 14 -10.34 7.32 -10.17
C ASP A 14 -10.35 5.83 -10.54
N THR A 15 -9.97 5.51 -11.75
CA THR A 15 -9.87 4.12 -12.21
C THR A 15 -8.77 3.37 -11.47
N LEU A 16 -7.63 4.03 -11.23
CA LEU A 16 -6.55 3.47 -10.42
C LEU A 16 -7.07 3.07 -9.03
N LEU A 17 -7.75 3.98 -8.35
CA LEU A 17 -8.24 3.73 -7.00
C LEU A 17 -9.31 2.63 -6.96
N GLN A 18 -10.18 2.57 -7.98
CA GLN A 18 -11.13 1.47 -8.12
C GLN A 18 -10.42 0.12 -8.25
N PHE A 19 -9.33 0.07 -8.98
CA PHE A 19 -8.51 -1.14 -9.12
C PHE A 19 -7.88 -1.54 -7.78
N VAL A 20 -7.35 -0.57 -7.03
CA VAL A 20 -6.60 -0.83 -5.81
C VAL A 20 -7.50 -1.20 -4.63
N ARG A 21 -8.67 -0.57 -4.49
CA ARG A 21 -9.53 -0.73 -3.30
C ARG A 21 -9.78 -2.18 -2.87
N PRO A 22 -10.10 -3.14 -3.76
CA PRO A 22 -10.29 -4.53 -3.34
C PRO A 22 -8.99 -5.31 -3.16
N ARG A 23 -7.84 -4.72 -3.44
CA ARG A 23 -6.55 -5.41 -3.45
C ARG A 23 -5.69 -4.95 -2.28
N HIS A 24 -5.27 -5.89 -1.46
CA HIS A 24 -4.55 -5.59 -0.23
C HIS A 24 -3.12 -6.14 -0.18
N HIS A 25 -2.76 -7.00 -1.13
CA HIS A 25 -1.40 -7.54 -1.22
C HIS A 25 -0.53 -6.57 -1.99
N MET A 26 0.43 -5.98 -1.32
CA MET A 26 1.28 -4.95 -1.88
C MET A 26 2.74 -5.22 -1.57
N VAL A 27 3.64 -4.67 -2.38
CA VAL A 27 5.07 -4.63 -2.09
C VAL A 27 5.46 -3.16 -1.99
N LEU A 28 5.97 -2.78 -0.82
CA LEU A 28 6.43 -1.42 -0.55
C LEU A 28 7.93 -1.34 -0.73
N THR A 29 8.39 -0.38 -1.54
CA THR A 29 9.80 -0.11 -1.77
C THR A 29 10.16 1.28 -1.27
N THR A 30 11.20 1.36 -0.47
CA THR A 30 11.72 2.60 0.12
C THR A 30 13.21 2.72 -0.16
N PHE A 31 13.81 3.87 0.16
CA PHE A 31 15.21 4.16 -0.10
C PHE A 31 16.03 4.07 1.18
N ARG A 32 17.08 3.23 1.16
CA ARG A 32 18.07 3.19 2.24
C ARG A 32 18.92 4.45 2.24
N ALA A 33 19.67 4.66 3.33
CA ALA A 33 20.53 5.83 3.46
C ALA A 33 21.54 6.00 2.33
N ASP A 34 22.01 4.88 1.75
CA ASP A 34 22.96 4.89 0.64
C ASP A 34 22.30 5.00 -0.74
N GLY A 35 20.96 5.19 -0.77
CA GLY A 35 20.19 5.28 -2.01
C GLY A 35 19.77 3.94 -2.60
N SER A 36 20.19 2.82 -2.04
CA SER A 36 19.75 1.50 -2.50
C SER A 36 18.29 1.26 -2.07
N LEU A 37 17.64 0.29 -2.70
CA LEU A 37 16.22 0.02 -2.50
C LEU A 37 16.01 -1.07 -1.46
N GLN A 38 14.97 -0.88 -0.63
CA GLN A 38 14.52 -1.89 0.32
C GLN A 38 13.05 -2.18 0.05
N SER A 39 12.70 -3.44 -0.17
CA SER A 39 11.34 -3.86 -0.49
C SER A 39 10.85 -4.88 0.51
N SER A 40 9.56 -4.82 0.83
CA SER A 40 8.92 -5.82 1.67
C SER A 40 7.45 -5.98 1.29
N PRO A 41 6.90 -7.20 1.41
CA PRO A 41 5.47 -7.41 1.25
C PRO A 41 4.73 -6.78 2.44
N VAL A 42 3.61 -6.16 2.15
CA VAL A 42 2.77 -5.47 3.14
C VAL A 42 1.31 -5.70 2.80
N THR A 43 0.46 -5.53 3.80
CA THR A 43 -0.99 -5.44 3.58
C THR A 43 -1.36 -3.97 3.59
N GLY A 44 -2.02 -3.51 2.53
CA GLY A 44 -2.38 -2.11 2.39
C GLY A 44 -3.81 -1.91 1.93
N GLY A 45 -4.29 -0.69 2.06
CA GLY A 45 -5.62 -0.27 1.63
C GLY A 45 -5.58 1.15 1.09
N VAL A 46 -6.75 1.67 0.75
CA VAL A 46 -6.92 3.06 0.29
C VAL A 46 -7.81 3.77 1.30
N ASP A 47 -7.36 4.93 1.79
CA ASP A 47 -8.16 5.74 2.70
C ASP A 47 -9.20 6.58 1.93
N GLU A 48 -10.02 7.32 2.65
CA GLU A 48 -11.08 8.13 2.05
C GLU A 48 -10.55 9.30 1.19
N HIS A 49 -9.27 9.64 1.33
CA HIS A 49 -8.63 10.69 0.54
C HIS A 49 -7.82 10.15 -0.63
N GLY A 50 -7.94 8.85 -0.92
CA GLY A 50 -7.24 8.23 -2.06
C GLY A 50 -5.77 7.96 -1.82
N ARG A 51 -5.32 7.87 -0.57
CA ARG A 51 -3.94 7.55 -0.24
C ARG A 51 -3.81 6.07 0.09
N LEU A 52 -2.68 5.50 -0.27
CA LEU A 52 -2.34 4.13 0.12
C LEU A 52 -1.90 4.13 1.58
N VAL A 53 -2.47 3.26 2.39
CA VAL A 53 -2.21 3.21 3.82
C VAL A 53 -1.75 1.82 4.24
N ILE A 54 -0.74 1.77 5.10
CA ILE A 54 -0.07 0.55 5.53
C ILE A 54 0.27 0.70 7.01
N SER A 55 -0.06 -0.29 7.83
CA SER A 55 0.34 -0.27 9.23
C SER A 55 1.76 -0.84 9.39
N SER A 56 2.53 -0.28 10.31
CA SER A 56 3.89 -0.71 10.56
C SER A 56 4.30 -0.36 11.99
N TYR A 57 5.59 -0.49 12.25
CA TYR A 57 6.22 -0.05 13.50
C TYR A 57 7.27 1.00 13.19
N PRO A 58 7.45 2.01 14.07
CA PRO A 58 8.41 3.08 13.82
C PRO A 58 9.85 2.61 13.61
N GLN A 59 10.22 1.47 14.18
CA GLN A 59 11.58 0.93 14.13
C GLN A 59 11.87 0.10 12.87
N ARG A 60 10.85 -0.26 12.10
CA ARG A 60 11.06 -1.03 10.89
C ARG A 60 11.80 -0.22 9.83
N ALA A 61 12.61 -0.92 9.02
CA ALA A 61 13.43 -0.27 8.00
C ALA A 61 12.63 0.65 7.08
N LYS A 62 11.46 0.21 6.64
CA LYS A 62 10.59 1.03 5.76
C LYS A 62 10.17 2.34 6.42
N SER A 63 9.84 2.32 7.71
CA SER A 63 9.45 3.52 8.44
C SER A 63 10.64 4.48 8.61
N VAL A 64 11.79 3.96 8.99
CA VAL A 64 13.02 4.75 9.12
C VAL A 64 13.40 5.36 7.77
N ASN A 65 13.34 4.58 6.71
CA ASN A 65 13.68 5.03 5.36
C ASN A 65 12.76 6.16 4.88
N ILE A 66 11.46 6.05 5.11
CA ILE A 66 10.48 7.07 4.69
C ILE A 66 10.70 8.37 5.46
N ARG A 67 10.99 8.31 6.76
CA ARG A 67 11.28 9.53 7.54
C ARG A 67 12.48 10.29 6.99
N ARG A 68 13.50 9.57 6.52
CA ARG A 68 14.71 10.19 5.96
C ARG A 68 14.48 10.65 4.52
N THR A 69 13.85 9.81 3.71
CA THR A 69 13.58 10.08 2.29
C THR A 69 12.07 9.86 2.06
N PRO A 70 11.26 10.93 2.10
CA PRO A 70 9.79 10.82 2.17
C PRO A 70 9.16 10.49 0.81
N ARG A 71 9.59 9.42 0.22
CA ARG A 71 9.05 8.88 -1.04
C ARG A 71 9.03 7.36 -0.97
N ALA A 72 8.08 6.76 -1.68
CA ALA A 72 7.98 5.31 -1.78
C ALA A 72 7.36 4.89 -3.10
N SER A 73 7.56 3.64 -3.43
CA SER A 73 6.90 2.98 -4.56
C SER A 73 6.14 1.78 -4.02
N VAL A 74 4.94 1.56 -4.54
CA VAL A 74 4.08 0.45 -4.12
C VAL A 74 3.66 -0.32 -5.35
N VAL A 75 3.88 -1.63 -5.34
CA VAL A 75 3.29 -2.54 -6.32
C VAL A 75 2.05 -3.16 -5.68
N VAL A 76 0.89 -2.96 -6.31
CA VAL A 76 -0.38 -3.53 -5.87
C VAL A 76 -0.66 -4.77 -6.71
N LEU A 77 -0.82 -5.89 -6.04
CA LEU A 77 -1.00 -7.20 -6.67
C LEU A 77 -2.47 -7.65 -6.58
N SER A 78 -2.86 -8.52 -7.49
CA SER A 78 -4.14 -9.23 -7.40
C SER A 78 -4.03 -10.44 -6.49
N GLU A 79 -5.18 -11.02 -6.09
CA GLU A 79 -5.21 -12.26 -5.31
C GLU A 79 -4.41 -13.38 -5.99
N GLU A 80 -4.59 -13.53 -7.29
CA GLU A 80 -3.75 -14.43 -8.06
C GLU A 80 -2.44 -13.73 -8.41
N PHE A 81 -1.33 -14.36 -8.13
CA PHE A 81 0.00 -13.79 -8.38
C PHE A 81 0.16 -13.36 -9.84
N ASN A 82 -0.42 -14.09 -10.78
CA ASN A 82 -0.36 -13.83 -12.21
C ASN A 82 -1.44 -12.86 -12.72
N GLY A 83 -2.23 -12.29 -11.81
CA GLY A 83 -3.27 -11.33 -12.15
C GLY A 83 -2.71 -9.96 -12.47
N ALA A 84 -3.63 -9.03 -12.73
CA ALA A 84 -3.27 -7.64 -13.02
C ALA A 84 -2.58 -6.98 -11.81
N TYR A 85 -1.67 -6.06 -12.09
CA TYR A 85 -0.96 -5.30 -11.07
C TYR A 85 -0.76 -3.85 -11.53
N VAL A 86 -0.38 -3.00 -10.59
CA VAL A 86 0.00 -1.62 -10.90
C VAL A 86 1.10 -1.18 -9.93
N GLN A 87 2.03 -0.36 -10.42
CA GLN A 87 3.04 0.28 -9.59
C GLN A 87 2.70 1.75 -9.42
N ILE A 88 2.71 2.23 -8.18
CA ILE A 88 2.34 3.60 -7.80
C ILE A 88 3.50 4.21 -7.03
N ASP A 89 3.94 5.39 -7.48
CA ASP A 89 5.01 6.15 -6.81
C ASP A 89 4.42 7.44 -6.25
N GLY A 90 4.96 7.88 -5.13
CA GLY A 90 4.56 9.18 -4.60
C GLY A 90 5.23 9.55 -3.30
N PRO A 91 4.92 10.75 -2.80
CA PRO A 91 5.35 11.16 -1.48
C PRO A 91 4.80 10.20 -0.43
N ALA A 92 5.61 9.95 0.57
CA ALA A 92 5.27 9.04 1.65
C ALA A 92 5.57 9.70 2.99
N GLU A 93 4.78 9.36 4.01
CA GLU A 93 4.98 9.86 5.35
C GLU A 93 4.70 8.77 6.38
N VAL A 94 5.31 8.91 7.54
CA VAL A 94 5.04 8.06 8.70
C VAL A 94 4.31 8.90 9.73
N ILE A 95 3.15 8.42 10.16
CA ILE A 95 2.37 9.05 11.22
C ILE A 95 2.54 8.19 12.47
N GLU A 96 3.05 8.81 13.52
CA GLU A 96 3.30 8.14 14.79
C GLU A 96 2.23 8.45 15.81
N LEU A 97 2.20 7.69 16.89
CA LEU A 97 1.30 7.93 18.00
C LEU A 97 1.62 9.26 18.70
N PRO A 98 0.61 9.95 19.21
CA PRO A 98 -0.81 9.57 19.28
C PRO A 98 -1.59 9.82 17.98
N ASP A 99 -1.05 10.56 17.04
CA ASP A 99 -1.75 10.99 15.82
C ASP A 99 -2.14 9.82 14.91
N ALA A 100 -1.43 8.69 15.02
CA ALA A 100 -1.66 7.52 14.19
C ALA A 100 -2.95 6.76 14.54
N VAL A 101 -3.56 6.97 15.71
CA VAL A 101 -4.68 6.13 16.18
C VAL A 101 -5.85 6.14 15.19
N GLU A 102 -6.36 7.32 14.85
CA GLU A 102 -7.50 7.39 13.94
C GLU A 102 -7.14 6.99 12.49
N PRO A 103 -5.99 7.38 11.94
CA PRO A 103 -5.56 6.82 10.66
C PRO A 103 -5.43 5.29 10.66
N LEU A 104 -5.02 4.68 11.75
CA LEU A 104 -4.99 3.21 11.88
C LEU A 104 -6.39 2.60 11.89
N VAL A 105 -7.39 3.28 12.49
CA VAL A 105 -8.79 2.87 12.41
C VAL A 105 -9.25 2.86 10.95
N ASP A 106 -8.96 3.92 10.20
CA ASP A 106 -9.30 4.01 8.78
C ASP A 106 -8.62 2.93 7.96
N TYR A 107 -7.36 2.65 8.27
CA TYR A 107 -6.59 1.56 7.65
C TYR A 107 -7.28 0.20 7.89
N PHE A 108 -7.60 -0.12 9.12
CA PHE A 108 -8.26 -1.40 9.45
C PHE A 108 -9.58 -1.52 8.69
N ARG A 109 -10.38 -0.44 8.70
CA ARG A 109 -11.67 -0.41 8.02
C ARG A 109 -11.51 -0.66 6.51
N ALA A 110 -10.49 -0.07 5.90
CA ALA A 110 -10.22 -0.23 4.47
C ALA A 110 -9.77 -1.66 4.13
N VAL A 111 -9.03 -2.31 5.02
CA VAL A 111 -8.44 -3.64 4.77
C VAL A 111 -9.36 -4.78 5.20
N ALA A 112 -10.02 -4.63 6.34
CA ALA A 112 -10.73 -5.72 7.00
C ALA A 112 -12.19 -5.42 7.34
N GLY A 113 -12.67 -4.20 7.07
CA GLY A 113 -14.03 -3.79 7.39
C GLY A 113 -14.20 -3.36 8.83
N GLU A 114 -15.42 -3.47 9.35
CA GLU A 114 -15.73 -2.99 10.70
C GLU A 114 -15.14 -3.92 11.77
N HIS A 115 -14.51 -3.31 12.76
CA HIS A 115 -14.01 -4.02 13.94
C HIS A 115 -15.16 -4.16 14.95
N PRO A 116 -15.30 -5.28 15.66
CA PRO A 116 -16.36 -5.47 16.65
C PRO A 116 -16.24 -4.56 17.87
N ASP A 117 -15.05 -4.03 18.15
CA ASP A 117 -14.80 -3.16 19.30
C ASP A 117 -13.68 -2.16 18.97
N TRP A 118 -14.04 -0.98 18.50
CA TRP A 118 -13.08 0.05 18.12
C TRP A 118 -12.26 0.57 19.29
N ASP A 119 -12.82 0.63 20.48
CA ASP A 119 -12.05 1.09 21.65
C ASP A 119 -10.94 0.10 22.00
N GLU A 120 -11.23 -1.19 21.93
CA GLU A 120 -10.22 -2.23 22.11
C GLU A 120 -9.13 -2.12 21.04
N TYR A 121 -9.51 -1.90 19.78
CA TYR A 121 -8.57 -1.73 18.68
C TYR A 121 -7.64 -0.53 18.92
N ARG A 122 -8.20 0.63 19.29
CA ARG A 122 -7.42 1.83 19.58
C ARG A 122 -6.41 1.59 20.69
N GLU A 123 -6.83 0.97 21.78
CA GLU A 123 -5.95 0.62 22.89
C GLU A 123 -4.82 -0.32 22.43
N ALA A 124 -5.15 -1.31 21.60
CA ALA A 124 -4.16 -2.25 21.08
C ALA A 124 -3.11 -1.55 20.22
N MET A 125 -3.52 -0.58 19.39
CA MET A 125 -2.58 0.17 18.54
C MET A 125 -1.59 0.98 19.39
N VAL A 126 -2.05 1.61 20.45
CA VAL A 126 -1.19 2.35 21.39
C VAL A 126 -0.25 1.39 22.12
N LYS A 127 -0.79 0.30 22.65
CA LYS A 127 -0.02 -0.68 23.40
C LYS A 127 1.08 -1.32 22.55
N GLN A 128 0.78 -1.61 21.29
CA GLN A 128 1.72 -2.21 20.35
C GLN A 128 2.71 -1.20 19.77
N GLY A 129 2.49 0.09 19.96
CA GLY A 129 3.37 1.13 19.42
C GLY A 129 3.34 1.22 17.90
N LYS A 130 2.17 1.01 17.30
CA LYS A 130 2.01 1.03 15.84
C LYS A 130 2.17 2.42 15.25
N CYS A 131 2.56 2.48 13.99
CA CYS A 131 2.52 3.69 13.18
C CYS A 131 1.77 3.40 11.88
N LEU A 132 1.41 4.47 11.17
CA LEU A 132 0.80 4.37 9.86
C LEU A 132 1.72 4.99 8.81
N ILE A 133 1.90 4.27 7.70
CA ILE A 133 2.57 4.79 6.52
C ILE A 133 1.49 5.16 5.51
N ARG A 134 1.58 6.39 4.94
CA ARG A 134 0.71 6.85 3.86
C ARG A 134 1.55 7.18 2.64
N VAL A 135 1.10 6.73 1.47
CA VAL A 135 1.70 7.06 0.18
C VAL A 135 0.64 7.72 -0.68
N THR A 136 0.91 8.94 -1.12
CA THR A 136 -0.02 9.69 -1.98
C THR A 136 0.31 9.37 -3.43
N PRO A 137 -0.63 8.80 -4.20
CA PRO A 137 -0.39 8.55 -5.62
C PRO A 137 -0.04 9.82 -6.36
N GLN A 138 1.12 9.86 -6.98
CA GLN A 138 1.61 10.98 -7.78
C GLN A 138 1.86 10.55 -9.22
N ARG A 139 2.40 9.35 -9.39
CA ARG A 139 2.76 8.79 -10.67
C ARG A 139 2.51 7.29 -10.61
N TRP A 140 1.92 6.74 -11.66
CA TRP A 140 1.68 5.31 -11.72
C TRP A 140 1.83 4.81 -13.14
N GLY A 141 2.20 3.52 -13.24
CA GLY A 141 2.24 2.83 -14.51
C GLY A 141 0.85 2.39 -14.95
N PRO A 142 0.76 1.69 -16.08
CA PRO A 142 -0.51 1.10 -16.50
C PRO A 142 -0.93 -0.02 -15.55
N VAL A 143 -2.22 -0.30 -15.51
CA VAL A 143 -2.71 -1.56 -14.96
C VAL A 143 -2.40 -2.63 -16.00
N ALA A 144 -1.58 -3.60 -15.61
CA ALA A 144 -0.95 -4.51 -16.57
C ALA A 144 -1.05 -5.98 -16.14
N THR A 145 -0.99 -6.86 -17.12
CA THR A 145 -0.78 -8.29 -16.91
C THR A 145 0.43 -8.73 -17.69
N GLY A 146 1.21 -9.67 -17.14
CA GLY A 146 2.38 -10.19 -17.81
C GLY A 146 2.06 -11.06 -19.03
N GLY A 147 0.85 -11.63 -19.06
CA GLY A 147 0.48 -12.60 -20.08
C GLY A 147 1.21 -13.92 -19.89
N PHE A 148 0.58 -15.00 -20.35
CA PHE A 148 1.18 -16.33 -20.27
C PHE A 148 0.94 -17.06 -21.58
N PRO A 149 1.91 -17.87 -22.01
CA PRO A 149 1.65 -18.74 -23.16
C PRO A 149 0.55 -19.75 -22.81
N PRO A 150 -0.21 -20.23 -23.78
CA PRO A 150 -1.17 -21.28 -23.55
C PRO A 150 -0.46 -22.55 -23.09
N SER A 151 -1.08 -23.25 -22.14
CA SER A 151 -0.57 -24.54 -21.66
C SER A 151 -1.01 -25.67 -22.57
#